data_72ebf9155ff0361bedff361f24837f41
#
_entry.id   72ebf9155ff0361bedff361f24837f41
#
_cell.length_a   1.000
_cell.length_b   1.000
_cell.length_c   1.000
_cell.angle_alpha   90.00
_cell.angle_beta   90.00
_cell.angle_gamma   90.00
#
_symmetry.space_group_name_H-M   'P 1'
#
loop_
_entity.id
_entity.type
_entity.pdbx_description
1 polymer ?
#
loop_
_entity_poly.entity_id
_entity_poly.type
_entity_poly.pdbx_seq_one_letter_code
_entity_poly.pdbx_strand_id
1 'polypeptide(L)'
;MKDVYKRQVIDRPKGTAHPKYPDFIYPVDYGFLRDTASMDGAGIDVWAGSAGDQINAVMCIVDLLKRDSEIKILIGCTEAEISAIYQTHNETAYMKGILIRR
;
A
#
# COMPACT_ATOMS: atom_id res chain seq x y z
N MET A 1 -10.57 8.20 12.82
CA MET A 1 -9.79 7.00 12.53
C MET A 1 -8.64 6.80 13.52
N LYS A 2 -8.95 7.01 14.78
CA LYS A 2 -7.93 6.98 15.84
C LYS A 2 -7.21 5.63 15.96
N ASP A 3 -7.92 4.54 15.68
CA ASP A 3 -7.40 3.21 15.96
C ASP A 3 -6.98 2.43 14.70
N VAL A 4 -6.89 3.09 13.56
CA VAL A 4 -6.60 2.40 12.30
C VAL A 4 -5.25 1.67 12.36
N TYR A 5 -4.26 2.27 13.00
CA TYR A 5 -2.93 1.66 13.12
C TYR A 5 -2.93 0.38 13.97
N LYS A 6 -3.91 0.22 14.86
CA LYS A 6 -4.04 -0.98 15.68
C LYS A 6 -4.71 -2.13 14.93
N ARG A 7 -5.27 -1.87 13.77
CA ARG A 7 -5.99 -2.85 12.98
C ARG A 7 -5.18 -3.37 11.81
N GLN A 8 -3.96 -2.86 11.62
CA GLN A 8 -3.15 -3.31 10.49
C GLN A 8 -2.57 -4.71 10.75
N VAL A 9 -2.60 -5.53 9.73
CA VAL A 9 -1.99 -6.86 9.71
C VAL A 9 -0.95 -6.85 8.61
N ILE A 10 0.32 -7.01 8.97
CA ILE A 10 1.41 -7.04 8.00
C ILE A 10 1.64 -8.49 7.59
N ASP A 11 1.21 -8.84 6.39
CA ASP A 11 1.41 -10.18 5.84
C ASP A 11 2.51 -10.24 4.77
N ARG A 12 3.02 -9.08 4.36
CA ARG A 12 4.14 -8.98 3.41
C ARG A 12 5.17 -7.98 3.92
N PRO A 13 6.07 -8.42 4.80
CA PRO A 13 7.08 -7.53 5.38
C PRO A 13 8.04 -6.95 4.34
N LYS A 14 8.60 -5.79 4.65
CA LYS A 14 9.66 -5.17 3.85
C LYS A 14 10.76 -6.19 3.58
N GLY A 15 11.22 -6.23 2.32
CA GLY A 15 12.29 -7.12 1.92
C GLY A 15 11.84 -8.51 1.50
N THR A 16 10.55 -8.84 1.60
CA THR A 16 10.03 -10.11 1.12
C THR A 16 9.58 -10.02 -0.33
N ALA A 17 9.57 -11.15 -1.02
CA ALA A 17 9.15 -11.23 -2.41
C ALA A 17 7.65 -11.44 -2.54
N HIS A 18 7.08 -10.90 -3.61
CA HIS A 18 5.68 -11.14 -3.93
C HIS A 18 5.46 -12.63 -4.25
N PRO A 19 4.36 -13.26 -3.77
CA PRO A 19 4.12 -14.68 -4.00
C PRO A 19 4.03 -15.09 -5.47
N LYS A 20 3.51 -14.22 -6.33
CA LYS A 20 3.34 -14.49 -7.76
C LYS A 20 4.45 -13.90 -8.63
N TYR A 21 5.12 -12.88 -8.14
CA TYR A 21 6.13 -12.12 -8.90
C TYR A 21 7.39 -12.02 -8.08
N PRO A 22 8.24 -13.07 -8.10
CA PRO A 22 9.38 -13.17 -7.19
C PRO A 22 10.45 -12.07 -7.37
N ASP A 23 10.44 -11.39 -8.50
CA ASP A 23 11.35 -10.26 -8.73
C ASP A 23 10.87 -8.98 -8.06
N PHE A 24 9.61 -8.93 -7.62
CA PHE A 24 9.09 -7.78 -6.90
C PHE A 24 9.36 -7.95 -5.40
N ILE A 25 10.16 -7.05 -4.84
CA ILE A 25 10.49 -7.03 -3.42
C ILE A 25 9.76 -5.85 -2.78
N TYR A 26 9.06 -6.11 -1.68
CA TYR A 26 8.31 -5.06 -0.98
C TYR A 26 9.25 -4.03 -0.37
N PRO A 27 9.16 -2.75 -0.78
CA PRO A 27 10.06 -1.71 -0.26
C PRO A 27 9.70 -1.21 1.14
N VAL A 28 8.49 -1.51 1.59
CA VAL A 28 7.92 -1.08 2.87
C VAL A 28 7.01 -2.21 3.34
N ASP A 29 6.78 -2.33 4.64
CA ASP A 29 5.83 -3.31 5.16
C ASP A 29 4.46 -3.11 4.52
N TYR A 30 3.82 -4.20 4.13
CA TYR A 30 2.56 -4.18 3.40
C TYR A 30 1.57 -5.16 4.02
N GLY A 31 0.32 -4.79 4.05
CA GLY A 31 -0.72 -5.65 4.58
C GLY A 31 -2.11 -5.04 4.38
N PHE A 32 -2.96 -5.23 5.37
CA PHE A 32 -4.34 -4.78 5.28
C PHE A 32 -4.87 -4.39 6.67
N LEU A 33 -6.00 -3.70 6.67
CA LEU A 33 -6.69 -3.35 7.92
C LEU A 33 -7.72 -4.42 8.23
N ARG A 34 -7.68 -4.95 9.46
CA ARG A 34 -8.68 -5.90 9.94
C ARG A 34 -10.06 -5.27 9.96
N ASP A 35 -11.06 -6.10 9.76
CA ASP A 35 -12.49 -5.72 9.85
C ASP A 35 -12.87 -4.61 8.88
N THR A 36 -12.18 -4.54 7.74
CA THR A 36 -12.52 -3.63 6.65
C THR A 36 -12.79 -4.41 5.39
N ALA A 37 -13.48 -3.77 4.44
CA ALA A 37 -13.73 -4.34 3.13
C ALA A 37 -13.28 -3.36 2.05
N SER A 38 -12.61 -3.87 1.04
CA SER A 38 -12.31 -3.14 -0.19
C SER A 38 -13.23 -3.66 -1.30
N MET A 39 -13.07 -3.13 -2.51
CA MET A 39 -13.90 -3.55 -3.65
C MET A 39 -13.78 -5.04 -3.95
N ASP A 40 -12.63 -5.64 -3.67
CA ASP A 40 -12.40 -7.08 -3.88
C ASP A 40 -12.75 -7.92 -2.65
N GLY A 41 -13.21 -7.31 -1.56
CA GLY A 41 -13.60 -7.99 -0.35
C GLY A 41 -12.45 -8.42 0.57
N ALA A 42 -11.22 -8.11 0.22
CA ALA A 42 -10.04 -8.61 0.92
C ALA A 42 -9.50 -7.68 2.02
N GLY A 43 -10.22 -6.59 2.32
CA GLY A 43 -9.77 -5.58 3.26
C GLY A 43 -9.07 -4.42 2.57
N ILE A 44 -8.92 -3.32 3.28
CA ILE A 44 -8.24 -2.13 2.75
C ILE A 44 -6.74 -2.34 2.88
N ASP A 45 -6.03 -2.25 1.76
CA ASP A 45 -4.58 -2.42 1.72
C ASP A 45 -3.86 -1.26 2.38
N VAL A 46 -2.74 -1.55 3.03
CA VAL A 46 -1.96 -0.56 3.74
C VAL A 46 -0.46 -0.77 3.51
N TRP A 47 0.24 0.35 3.33
CA TRP A 47 1.70 0.42 3.42
C TRP A 47 2.03 1.01 4.79
N ALA A 48 2.76 0.26 5.62
CA ALA A 48 3.09 0.68 6.98
C ALA A 48 4.57 1.05 7.06
N GLY A 49 4.82 2.35 7.14
CA GLY A 49 6.19 2.87 7.19
C GLY A 49 6.78 2.86 8.58
N SER A 50 7.96 3.46 8.70
CA SER A 50 8.76 3.45 9.92
C SER A 50 8.61 4.72 10.77
N ALA A 51 7.78 5.67 10.37
CA ALA A 51 7.73 7.01 10.97
C ALA A 51 6.45 7.27 11.78
N GLY A 52 5.88 6.25 12.40
CA GLY A 52 4.75 6.44 13.30
C GLY A 52 3.51 5.69 12.87
N ASP A 53 2.35 6.13 13.37
CA ASP A 53 1.09 5.39 13.27
C ASP A 53 -0.06 6.21 12.71
N GLN A 54 0.24 7.35 12.10
CA GLN A 54 -0.77 8.21 11.51
C GLN A 54 -0.90 7.97 10.01
N ILE A 55 -2.11 8.00 9.49
CA ILE A 55 -2.31 8.02 8.05
C ILE A 55 -1.76 9.35 7.53
N ASN A 56 -0.76 9.27 6.67
CA ASN A 56 -0.15 10.48 6.12
C ASN A 56 -0.29 10.63 4.60
N ALA A 57 -0.81 9.60 3.93
CA ALA A 57 -1.11 9.70 2.51
C ALA A 57 -2.05 8.57 2.07
N VAL A 58 -2.62 8.70 0.88
CA VAL A 58 -3.33 7.63 0.19
C VAL A 58 -2.83 7.55 -1.24
N MET A 59 -2.78 6.34 -1.76
CA MET A 59 -2.45 6.08 -3.15
C MET A 59 -3.70 5.57 -3.87
N CYS A 60 -4.13 6.28 -4.89
CA CYS A 60 -5.23 5.86 -5.76
C CYS A 60 -4.64 5.22 -7.01
N ILE A 61 -4.97 3.96 -7.28
CA ILE A 61 -4.29 3.16 -8.29
C ILE A 61 -5.28 2.65 -9.32
N VAL A 62 -4.87 2.69 -10.59
CA VAL A 62 -5.55 1.98 -11.68
C VAL A 62 -4.60 0.88 -12.16
N ASP A 63 -5.10 -0.33 -12.20
CA ASP A 63 -4.37 -1.51 -12.66
C ASP A 63 -5.08 -2.07 -13.90
N LEU A 64 -4.48 -1.89 -15.08
CA LEU A 64 -5.09 -2.27 -16.34
C LEU A 64 -5.03 -3.78 -16.61
N LEU A 65 -4.11 -4.49 -15.96
CA LEU A 65 -4.05 -5.95 -16.08
C LEU A 65 -5.17 -6.61 -15.27
N LYS A 66 -5.38 -6.13 -14.06
CA LYS A 66 -6.49 -6.58 -13.21
C LYS A 66 -7.82 -5.96 -13.61
N ARG A 67 -7.78 -4.87 -14.38
CA ARG A 67 -8.95 -4.10 -14.80
C ARG A 67 -9.74 -3.55 -13.62
N ASP A 68 -9.03 -3.05 -12.63
CA ASP A 68 -9.66 -2.47 -11.45
C ASP A 68 -8.95 -1.20 -11.02
N SER A 69 -9.54 -0.56 -10.03
CA SER A 69 -8.91 0.54 -9.31
C SER A 69 -9.01 0.23 -7.83
N GLU A 70 -8.04 0.71 -7.05
CA GLU A 70 -8.05 0.49 -5.62
C GLU A 70 -7.35 1.65 -4.90
N ILE A 71 -7.64 1.76 -3.61
CA ILE A 71 -7.02 2.74 -2.73
C ILE A 71 -6.15 1.98 -1.75
N LYS A 72 -4.91 2.45 -1.58
CA LYS A 72 -4.00 1.95 -0.55
C LYS A 72 -3.68 3.08 0.41
N ILE A 73 -3.76 2.78 1.70
CA ILE A 73 -3.48 3.75 2.76
C ILE A 73 -2.01 3.68 3.11
N LEU A 74 -1.38 4.84 3.32
CA LEU A 74 0.00 4.94 3.80
C LEU A 74 -0.02 5.43 5.24
N ILE A 75 0.50 4.60 6.14
CA ILE A 75 0.57 4.89 7.57
C ILE A 75 2.03 5.09 7.95
N GLY A 76 2.35 6.24 8.53
CA GLY A 76 3.68 6.50 9.09
C GLY A 76 4.83 6.37 8.11
N CYS A 77 4.62 6.74 6.84
CA CYS A 77 5.67 6.62 5.82
C CYS A 77 6.55 7.86 5.81
N THR A 78 7.87 7.64 5.76
CA THR A 78 8.84 8.71 5.51
C THR A 78 8.74 9.15 4.06
N GLU A 79 9.37 10.29 3.73
CA GLU A 79 9.40 10.76 2.34
C GLU A 79 10.08 9.74 1.41
N ALA A 80 11.14 9.08 1.87
CA ALA A 80 11.80 8.03 1.09
C ALA A 80 10.88 6.83 0.86
N GLU A 81 10.12 6.45 1.88
CA GLU A 81 9.16 5.35 1.77
C GLU A 81 8.01 5.71 0.81
N ILE A 82 7.49 6.92 0.91
CA ILE A 82 6.45 7.41 0.01
C ILE A 82 6.95 7.40 -1.44
N SER A 83 8.18 7.85 -1.66
CA SER A 83 8.78 7.85 -3.00
C SER A 83 8.90 6.44 -3.56
N ALA A 84 9.35 5.48 -2.76
CA ALA A 84 9.49 4.09 -3.18
C ALA A 84 8.13 3.47 -3.50
N ILE A 85 7.12 3.75 -2.69
CA ILE A 85 5.75 3.28 -2.92
C ILE A 85 5.17 3.88 -4.21
N TYR A 86 5.34 5.18 -4.39
CA TYR A 86 4.88 5.86 -5.61
C TYR A 86 5.51 5.23 -6.84
N GLN A 87 6.82 5.01 -6.81
CA GLN A 87 7.53 4.40 -7.92
C GLN A 87 7.01 2.99 -8.22
N THR A 88 6.78 2.20 -7.18
CA THR A 88 6.22 0.84 -7.31
C THR A 88 4.93 0.84 -8.10
N HIS A 89 4.04 1.81 -7.86
CA HIS A 89 2.74 1.88 -8.51
C HIS A 89 2.74 2.66 -9.83
N ASN A 90 3.91 3.06 -10.31
CA ASN A 90 4.04 3.82 -11.56
C ASN A 90 5.13 3.26 -12.49
N GLU A 91 5.68 2.12 -12.14
CA GLU A 91 6.82 1.51 -12.84
C GLU A 91 6.50 1.00 -14.24
N THR A 92 5.29 0.48 -14.43
CA THR A 92 4.90 -0.15 -15.69
C THR A 92 3.87 0.68 -16.44
N ALA A 93 3.67 0.35 -17.72
CA ALA A 93 2.63 0.99 -18.53
C ALA A 93 1.22 0.56 -18.11
N TYR A 94 1.10 -0.50 -17.31
CA TYR A 94 -0.20 -1.10 -16.97
C TYR A 94 -0.74 -0.66 -15.62
N MET A 95 0.07 0.04 -14.82
CA MET A 95 -0.35 0.50 -13.50
C MET A 95 0.06 1.96 -13.31
N LYS A 96 -0.88 2.77 -12.85
CA LYS A 96 -0.63 4.17 -12.51
C LYS A 96 -1.26 4.50 -11.17
N GLY A 97 -0.55 5.28 -10.37
CA GLY A 97 -1.01 5.72 -9.08
C GLY A 97 -0.88 7.22 -8.90
N ILE A 98 -1.83 7.79 -8.19
CA ILE A 98 -1.83 9.19 -7.78
C ILE A 98 -1.69 9.21 -6.26
N LEU A 99 -0.73 9.98 -5.78
CA LEU A 99 -0.51 10.14 -4.35
C LEU A 99 -1.29 11.36 -3.86
N ILE A 100 -2.05 11.18 -2.80
CA ILE A 100 -2.75 12.27 -2.11
C ILE A 100 -2.19 12.34 -0.71
N ARG A 101 -1.53 13.45 -0.39
CA ARG A 101 -0.98 13.69 0.95
C ARG A 101 -2.04 14.26 1.87
N ARG A 102 -1.91 13.92 3.12
CA ARG A 102 -2.79 14.44 4.16
C ARG A 102 -2.44 15.87 4.55
#